data_d88c228ecdde59e4f61b98d04702c39e
#
_entry.id   d88c228ecdde59e4f61b98d04702c39e
#
_cell.length_a   1.000
_cell.length_b   1.000
_cell.length_c   1.000
_cell.angle_alpha   90.00
_cell.angle_beta   90.00
_cell.angle_gamma   90.00
#
_symmetry.space_group_name_H-M   'P 1'
#
loop_
_entity.id
_entity.type
_entity.pdbx_description
1 polymer ?
#
loop_
_entity_poly.entity_id
_entity_poly.type
_entity_poly.pdbx_seq_one_letter_code
_entity_poly.pdbx_strand_id
1 'polypeptide(L)'
;LNKLEHSEDEYFEGIKDLKVSCHLLINRTGELLQFVPFDKRAWHAGESAYKGEVNCNDYSIGIELEGNEIDPYTDEQYISLIKVTRELINFYPKVNSQNIVGHSDIAPDRKTDPGKSFDWNRYLSNL
;
A
#
# COMPACT_ATOMS: atom_id res chain seq x y z
N LEU A 1 3.13 18.01 11.26
CA LEU A 1 2.23 18.21 10.12
C LEU A 1 2.87 19.04 9.03
N ASN A 2 3.36 20.25 9.34
CA ASN A 2 4.01 21.08 8.33
C ASN A 2 5.25 20.41 7.73
N LYS A 3 6.03 19.74 8.58
CA LYS A 3 7.21 18.99 8.11
C LYS A 3 6.78 17.79 7.28
N LEU A 4 5.67 17.19 7.61
CA LEU A 4 5.10 16.07 6.88
C LEU A 4 4.55 16.51 5.53
N GLU A 5 3.83 17.63 5.49
CA GLU A 5 3.32 18.22 4.25
C GLU A 5 4.45 18.53 3.27
N HIS A 6 5.56 19.07 3.77
CA HIS A 6 6.73 19.37 2.95
C HIS A 6 7.36 18.09 2.41
N SER A 7 7.49 17.05 3.25
CA SER A 7 7.99 15.75 2.84
C SER A 7 7.04 15.06 1.85
N GLU A 8 5.74 15.25 2.04
CA GLU A 8 4.70 14.74 1.15
C GLU A 8 4.82 15.35 -0.24
N ASP A 9 5.00 16.67 -0.34
CA ASP A 9 5.16 17.36 -1.61
C ASP A 9 6.40 16.87 -2.36
N GLU A 10 7.52 16.74 -1.66
CA GLU A 10 8.77 16.23 -2.24
C GLU A 10 8.61 14.78 -2.73
N TYR A 11 7.98 13.94 -1.93
CA TYR A 11 7.73 12.55 -2.26
C TYR A 11 6.81 12.45 -3.48
N PHE A 12 5.74 13.23 -3.50
CA PHE A 12 4.78 13.23 -4.60
C PHE A 12 5.42 13.67 -5.92
N GLU A 13 6.22 14.72 -5.90
CA GLU A 13 6.92 15.20 -7.10
C GLU A 13 7.90 14.16 -7.63
N GLY A 14 8.67 13.51 -6.74
CA GLY A 14 9.58 12.44 -7.12
C GLY A 14 8.86 11.24 -7.73
N ILE A 15 7.74 10.85 -7.17
CA ILE A 15 6.91 9.75 -7.68
C ILE A 15 6.33 10.10 -9.05
N LYS A 16 5.84 11.32 -9.21
CA LYS A 16 5.26 11.79 -10.45
C LYS A 16 6.26 11.75 -11.59
N ASP A 17 7.48 12.23 -11.36
CA ASP A 17 8.55 12.24 -12.36
C ASP A 17 8.99 10.83 -12.74
N LEU A 18 9.02 9.91 -11.79
CA LEU A 18 9.41 8.52 -11.99
C LEU A 18 8.24 7.64 -12.42
N LYS A 19 7.03 8.18 -12.52
CA LYS A 19 5.80 7.43 -12.76
C LYS A 19 5.66 6.29 -11.76
N VAL A 20 6.00 6.58 -10.50
CA VAL A 20 5.84 5.66 -9.37
C VAL A 20 4.94 6.34 -8.36
N SER A 21 3.86 5.69 -7.97
CA SER A 21 2.93 6.23 -6.98
C SER A 21 2.14 5.11 -6.33
N CYS A 22 1.61 5.40 -5.14
CA CYS A 22 0.61 4.56 -4.51
C CYS A 22 -0.67 5.38 -4.35
N HIS A 23 -1.77 4.71 -4.08
CA HIS A 23 -3.00 5.43 -3.76
C HIS A 23 -2.91 6.05 -2.37
N LEU A 24 -2.35 5.32 -1.43
CA LEU A 24 -2.31 5.70 -0.03
C LEU A 24 -0.97 5.33 0.59
N LEU A 25 -0.43 6.24 1.40
CA LEU A 25 0.73 6.00 2.26
C LEU A 25 0.30 6.12 3.71
N ILE A 26 0.71 5.18 4.54
CA ILE A 26 0.50 5.22 5.98
C ILE A 26 1.85 5.39 6.65
N ASN A 27 2.06 6.53 7.30
CA ASN A 27 3.33 6.80 7.95
C ASN A 27 3.43 6.09 9.31
N ARG A 28 4.59 6.21 9.94
CA ARG A 28 4.88 5.54 11.23
C ARG A 28 3.93 5.92 12.35
N THR A 29 3.32 7.10 12.29
CA THR A 29 2.34 7.55 13.28
C THR A 29 0.92 7.10 12.98
N GLY A 30 0.72 6.37 11.88
CA GLY A 30 -0.59 5.93 11.44
C GLY A 30 -1.36 6.96 10.64
N GLU A 31 -0.74 8.08 10.28
CA GLU A 31 -1.37 9.11 9.47
C GLU A 31 -1.49 8.66 8.03
N LEU A 32 -2.66 8.93 7.42
CA LEU A 32 -2.98 8.54 6.06
C LEU A 32 -2.72 9.69 5.11
N LEU A 33 -1.93 9.43 4.07
CA LEU A 33 -1.63 10.39 3.01
C LEU A 33 -2.11 9.82 1.68
N GLN A 34 -3.13 10.44 1.10
CA GLN A 34 -3.68 9.97 -0.17
C GLN A 34 -3.06 10.77 -1.33
N PHE A 35 -2.42 10.06 -2.26
CA PHE A 35 -1.79 10.66 -3.43
C PHE A 35 -2.64 10.51 -4.69
N VAL A 36 -3.39 9.43 -4.80
CA VAL A 36 -4.21 9.12 -5.97
C VAL A 36 -5.59 8.69 -5.49
N PRO A 37 -6.69 9.19 -6.08
CA PRO A 37 -8.03 8.67 -5.79
C PRO A 37 -8.10 7.18 -6.08
N PHE A 38 -8.86 6.43 -5.28
CA PHE A 38 -8.91 4.97 -5.41
C PHE A 38 -9.48 4.50 -6.75
N ASP A 39 -10.28 5.31 -7.41
CA ASP A 39 -10.86 5.00 -8.72
C ASP A 39 -9.95 5.38 -9.89
N LYS A 40 -8.75 5.88 -9.60
CA LYS A 40 -7.74 6.22 -10.60
C LYS A 40 -6.58 5.24 -10.53
N ARG A 41 -5.84 5.15 -11.64
CA ARG A 41 -4.66 4.30 -11.70
C ARG A 41 -3.48 4.93 -10.97
N ALA A 42 -2.81 4.16 -10.10
CA ALA A 42 -1.53 4.52 -9.53
C ALA A 42 -0.44 3.60 -10.09
N TRP A 43 0.80 4.04 -10.05
CA TRP A 43 1.95 3.32 -10.61
C TRP A 43 2.74 2.64 -9.47
N HIS A 44 2.09 1.70 -8.75
CA HIS A 44 2.62 1.12 -7.52
C HIS A 44 3.20 -0.28 -7.68
N ALA A 45 2.75 -1.04 -8.66
CA ALA A 45 3.09 -2.45 -8.78
C ALA A 45 4.27 -2.74 -9.72
N GLY A 46 4.44 -1.91 -10.76
CA GLY A 46 5.44 -2.16 -11.79
C GLY A 46 5.12 -3.43 -12.55
N GLU A 47 6.16 -4.11 -13.02
CA GLU A 47 6.01 -5.42 -13.66
C GLU A 47 5.53 -6.43 -12.63
N SER A 48 4.35 -7.01 -12.84
CA SER A 48 3.66 -7.78 -11.82
C SER A 48 2.60 -8.71 -12.42
N ALA A 49 2.18 -9.71 -11.64
CA ALA A 49 1.07 -10.59 -12.01
C ALA A 49 0.36 -11.09 -10.75
N TYR A 50 -0.96 -11.21 -10.82
CA TYR A 50 -1.79 -11.76 -9.75
C TYR A 50 -2.79 -12.75 -10.35
N LYS A 51 -2.74 -13.99 -9.89
CA LYS A 51 -3.60 -15.08 -10.38
C LYS A 51 -3.60 -15.16 -11.92
N GLY A 52 -2.41 -15.01 -12.52
CA GLY A 52 -2.23 -15.08 -13.97
C GLY A 52 -2.53 -13.79 -14.73
N GLU A 53 -3.04 -12.77 -14.07
CA GLU A 53 -3.35 -11.48 -14.67
C GLU A 53 -2.19 -10.50 -14.46
N VAL A 54 -1.62 -10.00 -15.57
CA VAL A 54 -0.47 -9.09 -15.54
C VAL A 54 -0.91 -7.64 -15.33
N ASN A 55 0.07 -6.75 -15.14
CA ASN A 55 -0.15 -5.30 -15.00
C ASN A 55 -1.13 -4.97 -13.87
N CYS A 56 -0.76 -5.34 -12.66
CA CYS A 56 -1.61 -5.14 -11.48
C CYS A 56 -2.04 -3.69 -11.24
N ASN A 57 -1.27 -2.72 -11.75
CA ASN A 57 -1.68 -1.30 -11.69
C ASN A 57 -3.05 -1.04 -12.33
N ASP A 58 -3.45 -1.85 -13.30
CA ASP A 58 -4.67 -1.62 -14.05
C ASP A 58 -5.94 -1.95 -13.24
N TYR A 59 -5.81 -2.76 -12.18
CA TYR A 59 -6.99 -3.26 -11.47
C TYR A 59 -6.82 -3.34 -9.95
N SER A 60 -5.78 -2.74 -9.38
CA SER A 60 -5.52 -2.86 -7.94
C SER A 60 -5.33 -1.52 -7.25
N ILE A 61 -5.48 -1.53 -5.94
CA ILE A 61 -5.20 -0.40 -5.07
C ILE A 61 -3.87 -0.67 -4.37
N GLY A 62 -2.97 0.30 -4.42
CA GLY A 62 -1.67 0.21 -3.76
C GLY A 62 -1.63 1.04 -2.48
N ILE A 63 -1.33 0.39 -1.38
CA ILE A 63 -1.12 1.03 -0.08
C ILE A 63 0.32 0.78 0.34
N GLU A 64 1.03 1.86 0.65
CA GLU A 64 2.40 1.80 1.10
C GLU A 64 2.48 2.10 2.59
N LEU A 65 3.33 1.36 3.30
CA LEU A 65 3.62 1.60 4.71
C LEU A 65 5.02 2.15 4.84
N GLU A 66 5.17 3.29 5.49
CA GLU A 66 6.48 3.86 5.75
C GLU A 66 7.30 2.92 6.63
N GLY A 67 8.48 2.53 6.16
CA GLY A 67 9.38 1.62 6.87
C GLY A 67 10.50 1.12 5.98
N ASN A 68 11.36 0.27 6.56
CA ASN A 68 12.54 -0.29 5.89
C ASN A 68 12.51 -1.82 5.78
N GLU A 69 11.41 -2.45 6.07
CA GLU A 69 11.18 -3.91 6.06
C GLU A 69 11.98 -4.68 7.15
N ILE A 70 12.87 -4.03 7.86
CA ILE A 70 13.69 -4.64 8.93
C ILE A 70 13.07 -4.37 10.29
N ASP A 71 12.76 -3.10 10.57
CA ASP A 71 12.13 -2.71 11.82
C ASP A 71 10.63 -3.04 11.78
N PRO A 72 10.05 -3.48 12.90
CA PRO A 72 8.62 -3.75 12.95
C PRO A 72 7.79 -2.53 12.58
N TYR A 73 6.70 -2.74 11.86
CA TYR A 73 5.72 -1.69 11.64
C TYR A 73 5.05 -1.33 12.96
N THR A 74 4.61 -0.09 13.09
CA THR A 74 4.04 0.40 14.36
C THR A 74 2.61 -0.08 14.56
N ASP A 75 2.16 -0.09 15.82
CA ASP A 75 0.77 -0.39 16.14
C ASP A 75 -0.19 0.57 15.43
N GLU A 76 0.19 1.85 15.38
CA GLU A 76 -0.59 2.89 14.70
C GLU A 76 -0.75 2.59 13.21
N GLN A 77 0.27 2.05 12.58
CA GLN A 77 0.20 1.64 11.17
C GLN A 77 -0.80 0.51 10.97
N TYR A 78 -0.77 -0.51 11.82
CA TYR A 78 -1.74 -1.62 11.73
C TYR A 78 -3.16 -1.12 11.97
N ILE A 79 -3.38 -0.28 12.97
CA ILE A 79 -4.70 0.28 13.27
C ILE A 79 -5.25 1.03 12.07
N SER A 80 -4.47 1.92 11.49
CA SER A 80 -4.90 2.70 10.33
C SER A 80 -5.12 1.83 9.09
N LEU A 81 -4.22 0.88 8.85
CA LEU A 81 -4.33 -0.04 7.71
C LEU A 81 -5.60 -0.89 7.81
N ILE A 82 -5.88 -1.45 8.97
CA ILE A 82 -7.09 -2.25 9.19
C ILE A 82 -8.33 -1.40 8.98
N LYS A 83 -8.35 -0.20 9.53
CA LYS A 83 -9.49 0.71 9.43
C LYS A 83 -9.80 1.09 7.97
N VAL A 84 -8.80 1.50 7.22
CA VAL A 84 -9.00 1.90 5.82
C VAL A 84 -9.36 0.70 4.95
N THR A 85 -8.77 -0.47 5.22
CA THR A 85 -9.07 -1.68 4.47
C THR A 85 -10.52 -2.11 4.67
N ARG A 86 -11.03 -2.03 5.89
CA ARG A 86 -12.45 -2.32 6.16
C ARG A 86 -13.38 -1.42 5.35
N GLU A 87 -13.04 -0.15 5.21
CA GLU A 87 -13.81 0.78 4.39
C GLU A 87 -13.73 0.41 2.91
N LEU A 88 -12.55 0.04 2.41
CA LEU A 88 -12.37 -0.38 1.03
C LEU A 88 -13.16 -1.66 0.72
N ILE A 89 -13.21 -2.61 1.64
CA ILE A 89 -14.01 -3.84 1.51
C ILE A 89 -15.49 -3.50 1.34
N ASN A 90 -15.99 -2.50 2.05
CA ASN A 90 -17.39 -2.08 1.95
C ASN A 90 -17.70 -1.42 0.61
N PHE A 91 -16.76 -0.69 0.04
CA PHE A 91 -16.95 0.04 -1.22
C PHE A 91 -16.68 -0.79 -2.46
N TYR A 92 -15.72 -1.71 -2.39
CA TYR A 92 -15.25 -2.48 -3.53
C TYR A 92 -15.46 -3.96 -3.27
N PRO A 93 -16.51 -4.58 -3.85
CA PRO A 93 -16.86 -5.98 -3.52
C PRO A 93 -15.76 -7.01 -3.79
N LYS A 94 -14.84 -6.70 -4.72
CA LYS A 94 -13.72 -7.60 -5.02
C LYS A 94 -12.55 -7.46 -4.07
N VAL A 95 -12.54 -6.43 -3.22
CA VAL A 95 -11.54 -6.29 -2.17
C VAL A 95 -11.99 -7.11 -0.97
N ASN A 96 -11.22 -8.13 -0.64
CA ASN A 96 -11.48 -9.00 0.52
C ASN A 96 -10.16 -9.58 1.01
N SER A 97 -10.17 -10.26 2.14
CA SER A 97 -8.94 -10.79 2.73
C SER A 97 -8.18 -11.77 1.83
N GLN A 98 -8.86 -12.40 0.88
CA GLN A 98 -8.23 -13.33 -0.07
C GLN A 98 -7.55 -12.63 -1.23
N ASN A 99 -7.92 -11.37 -1.50
CA ASN A 99 -7.37 -10.56 -2.58
C ASN A 99 -6.46 -9.43 -2.08
N ILE A 100 -5.96 -9.55 -0.85
CA ILE A 100 -5.00 -8.60 -0.28
C ILE A 100 -3.65 -9.31 -0.17
N VAL A 101 -2.66 -8.77 -0.87
CA VAL A 101 -1.35 -9.41 -0.99
C VAL A 101 -0.24 -8.37 -0.87
N GLY A 102 0.99 -8.83 -0.68
CA GLY A 102 2.16 -7.97 -0.64
C GLY A 102 2.74 -7.75 -2.04
N HIS A 103 3.54 -6.73 -2.19
CA HIS A 103 4.25 -6.46 -3.44
C HIS A 103 5.12 -7.67 -3.84
N SER A 104 5.74 -8.33 -2.85
CA SER A 104 6.53 -9.54 -3.08
C SER A 104 5.72 -10.70 -3.67
N ASP A 105 4.41 -10.75 -3.40
CA ASP A 105 3.56 -11.82 -3.93
C ASP A 105 3.25 -11.64 -5.41
N ILE A 106 3.19 -10.40 -5.90
CA ILE A 106 2.88 -10.09 -7.30
C ILE A 106 4.11 -9.82 -8.15
N ALA A 107 5.27 -9.65 -7.52
CA ALA A 107 6.55 -9.43 -8.19
C ALA A 107 7.68 -10.12 -7.41
N PRO A 108 7.62 -11.45 -7.23
CA PRO A 108 8.49 -12.17 -6.29
C PRO A 108 9.97 -12.10 -6.62
N ASP A 109 10.32 -11.97 -7.89
CA ASP A 109 11.73 -11.91 -8.32
C ASP A 109 12.30 -10.48 -8.21
N ARG A 110 11.47 -9.50 -7.93
CA ARG A 110 11.85 -8.09 -8.01
C ARG A 110 11.62 -7.32 -6.72
N LYS A 111 10.65 -7.72 -5.90
CA LYS A 111 10.23 -7.00 -4.70
C LYS A 111 10.15 -7.90 -3.48
N THR A 112 10.48 -7.34 -2.33
CA THR A 112 10.43 -8.05 -1.04
C THR A 112 9.43 -7.45 -0.06
N ASP A 113 8.96 -6.23 -0.32
CA ASP A 113 8.05 -5.53 0.59
C ASP A 113 6.66 -6.20 0.63
N PRO A 114 5.98 -6.18 1.76
CA PRO A 114 6.28 -5.43 2.98
C PRO A 114 7.32 -6.09 3.90
N GLY A 115 7.92 -7.22 3.50
CA GLY A 115 8.99 -7.88 4.22
C GLY A 115 8.51 -8.80 5.34
N LYS A 116 9.48 -9.48 5.96
CA LYS A 116 9.21 -10.46 7.00
C LYS A 116 8.69 -9.85 8.31
N SER A 117 8.93 -8.58 8.53
CA SER A 117 8.47 -7.89 9.73
C SER A 117 6.99 -7.55 9.70
N PHE A 118 6.32 -7.70 8.56
CA PHE A 118 4.90 -7.44 8.47
C PHE A 118 4.09 -8.62 8.98
N ASP A 119 3.23 -8.37 9.95
CA ASP A 119 2.39 -9.38 10.58
C ASP A 119 1.07 -9.55 9.81
N TRP A 120 1.09 -10.43 8.82
CA TRP A 120 -0.08 -10.72 7.98
C TRP A 120 -1.26 -11.27 8.78
N ASN A 121 -0.98 -12.11 9.79
CA ASN A 121 -2.04 -12.68 10.61
C ASN A 121 -2.78 -11.59 11.39
N ARG A 122 -2.03 -10.68 11.99
CA ARG A 122 -2.61 -9.54 12.71
C ARG A 122 -3.51 -8.70 11.79
N TYR A 123 -3.04 -8.46 10.57
CA TYR A 123 -3.76 -7.65 9.60
C TYR A 123 -5.04 -8.36 9.13
N LEU A 124 -4.88 -9.54 8.53
CA LEU A 124 -6.00 -10.22 7.87
C LEU A 124 -7.05 -10.74 8.85
N SER A 125 -6.67 -11.13 10.06
CA SER A 125 -7.61 -11.64 11.06
C SER A 125 -8.52 -10.56 11.64
N ASN A 126 -8.20 -9.29 11.43
CA ASN A 126 -8.98 -8.16 11.92
C ASN A 126 -9.86 -7.51 10.84
N LEU A 127 -9.98 -8.09 9.68
CA LEU A 127 -10.80 -7.55 8.57
C LEU A 127 -12.24 -8.04 8.55
#